data_edec247e74fbe8e4ac504cf199a5ff0b
#
_entry.id   edec247e74fbe8e4ac504cf199a5ff0b
#
_cell.length_a   1.000
_cell.length_b   1.000
_cell.length_c   1.000
_cell.angle_alpha   90.00
_cell.angle_beta   90.00
_cell.angle_gamma   90.00
#
_symmetry.space_group_name_H-M   'P 1'
#
loop_
_entity.id
_entity.type
_entity.pdbx_description
1 polymer ?
#
loop_
_entity_poly.entity_id
_entity_poly.type
_entity_poly.pdbx_seq_one_letter_code
_entity_poly.pdbx_strand_id
1 'polypeptide(L)'
;KLGTVIKHIPGHGCAAFDSHLKTPKVKLNYKDLNKIDFFPFKSNSSQFAMTAHILYSKIDKNNVATFSKKIISQIIRKKIGFKGILISDDISMKALKYDLIENAKKSLLAGCNLVLYCAGNYKDAYKLIKAVPFIDKFTAKKTSEFYKFLR
;
A
#
# COMPACT_ATOMS: atom_id res chain seq x y z
N LYS A 1 -5.30 19.90 -14.37
CA LYS A 1 -5.80 19.20 -13.17
C LYS A 1 -4.65 18.43 -12.51
N LEU A 2 -4.73 18.18 -11.21
CA LEU A 2 -3.72 17.43 -10.45
C LEU A 2 -4.34 16.16 -9.85
N GLY A 3 -3.64 15.05 -9.91
CA GLY A 3 -3.99 13.84 -9.18
C GLY A 3 -3.46 13.88 -7.76
N THR A 4 -4.14 13.18 -6.84
CA THR A 4 -3.76 13.09 -5.44
C THR A 4 -3.47 11.65 -5.03
N VAL A 5 -2.53 11.47 -4.10
CA VAL A 5 -2.22 10.18 -3.44
C VAL A 5 -2.46 10.35 -1.96
N ILE A 6 -3.44 9.65 -1.40
CA ILE A 6 -3.63 9.62 0.06
C ILE A 6 -2.69 8.60 0.69
N LYS A 7 -2.08 8.96 1.83
CA LYS A 7 -1.08 8.09 2.48
C LYS A 7 -1.01 8.30 3.99
N HIS A 8 -0.62 7.26 4.71
CA HIS A 8 -0.35 5.88 4.31
C HIS A 8 -1.52 4.99 4.76
N ILE A 9 -2.30 4.51 3.80
CA ILE A 9 -3.51 3.71 4.09
C ILE A 9 -3.12 2.30 4.64
N PRO A 10 -3.82 1.76 5.65
CA PRO A 10 -5.06 2.24 6.26
C PRO A 10 -4.88 3.22 7.42
N GLY A 11 -3.67 3.69 7.73
CA GLY A 11 -3.35 4.66 8.78
C GLY A 11 -1.89 4.52 9.22
N HIS A 12 -1.35 5.55 9.86
CA HIS A 12 0.01 5.58 10.42
C HIS A 12 0.08 6.28 11.78
N GLY A 13 -1.00 6.94 12.21
CA GLY A 13 -1.03 7.80 13.39
C GLY A 13 -0.82 7.07 14.71
N CYS A 14 -1.23 5.80 14.81
CA CYS A 14 -1.03 4.97 15.99
C CYS A 14 0.32 4.22 16.00
N ALA A 15 1.22 4.45 15.04
CA ALA A 15 2.53 3.83 14.98
C ALA A 15 3.53 4.59 15.89
N ALA A 16 4.22 3.85 16.77
CA ALA A 16 5.18 4.41 17.72
C ALA A 16 6.56 4.73 17.10
N PHE A 17 6.83 4.25 15.88
CA PHE A 17 8.14 4.36 15.22
C PHE A 17 7.99 4.71 13.74
N ASP A 18 9.05 5.32 13.19
CA ASP A 18 9.17 5.59 11.77
C ASP A 18 9.45 4.28 10.99
N SER A 19 8.65 4.04 9.95
CA SER A 19 8.79 2.87 9.06
C SER A 19 10.06 2.89 8.20
N HIS A 20 10.75 4.03 8.09
CA HIS A 20 12.05 4.11 7.43
C HIS A 20 13.16 3.38 8.23
N LEU A 21 13.03 3.27 9.55
CA LEU A 21 14.05 2.68 10.42
C LEU A 21 13.80 1.21 10.73
N LYS A 22 12.56 0.84 11.02
CA LYS A 22 12.13 -0.53 11.34
C LYS A 22 10.64 -0.70 11.13
N THR A 23 10.15 -1.95 11.14
CA THR A 23 8.72 -2.25 11.02
C THR A 23 7.96 -1.77 12.26
N PRO A 24 7.09 -0.74 12.15
CA PRO A 24 6.26 -0.32 13.27
C PRO A 24 5.19 -1.38 13.56
N LYS A 25 4.87 -1.55 14.85
CA LYS A 25 3.85 -2.51 15.31
C LYS A 25 2.76 -1.79 16.07
N VAL A 26 1.52 -1.91 15.59
CA VAL A 26 0.32 -1.38 16.24
C VAL A 26 -0.46 -2.53 16.89
N LYS A 27 -0.76 -2.39 18.19
CA LYS A 27 -1.45 -3.42 19.00
C LYS A 27 -2.94 -3.13 19.23
N LEU A 28 -3.47 -2.06 18.66
CA LEU A 28 -4.89 -1.70 18.79
C LEU A 28 -5.78 -2.72 18.04
N ASN A 29 -7.00 -2.90 18.55
CA ASN A 29 -7.99 -3.73 17.91
C ASN A 29 -8.65 -3.00 16.73
N TYR A 30 -9.43 -3.71 15.93
CA TYR A 30 -10.13 -3.14 14.77
C TYR A 30 -11.07 -1.97 15.15
N LYS A 31 -11.79 -2.06 16.28
CA LYS A 31 -12.77 -1.04 16.68
C LYS A 31 -12.11 0.32 16.93
N ASP A 32 -10.96 0.31 17.60
CA ASP A 32 -10.20 1.52 17.92
C ASP A 32 -9.53 2.09 16.66
N LEU A 33 -8.87 1.22 15.87
CA LEU A 33 -8.26 1.63 14.60
C LEU A 33 -9.27 2.22 13.61
N ASN A 34 -10.50 1.68 13.58
CA ASN A 34 -11.56 2.17 12.71
C ASN A 34 -12.04 3.58 13.07
N LYS A 35 -11.89 3.99 14.34
CA LYS A 35 -12.23 5.34 14.82
C LYS A 35 -11.09 6.35 14.60
N ILE A 36 -9.85 5.90 14.65
CA ILE A 36 -8.66 6.76 14.65
C ILE A 36 -7.96 6.69 13.28
N ASP A 37 -7.24 5.60 13.01
CA ASP A 37 -6.34 5.47 11.86
C ASP A 37 -7.09 5.33 10.53
N PHE A 38 -8.18 4.54 10.50
CA PHE A 38 -8.90 4.25 9.26
C PHE A 38 -9.91 5.33 8.88
N PHE A 39 -10.38 6.10 9.85
CA PHE A 39 -11.43 7.10 9.65
C PHE A 39 -11.06 8.16 8.60
N PRO A 40 -9.86 8.76 8.60
CA PRO A 40 -9.49 9.81 7.65
C PRO A 40 -9.48 9.36 6.19
N PHE A 41 -9.39 8.05 5.94
CA PHE A 41 -9.36 7.48 4.59
C PHE A 41 -10.74 7.15 4.03
N LYS A 42 -11.78 7.18 4.86
CA LYS A 42 -13.16 6.94 4.41
C LYS A 42 -13.67 8.11 3.59
N SER A 43 -14.55 7.80 2.63
CA SER A 43 -15.19 8.82 1.78
C SER A 43 -14.20 9.71 1.00
N ASN A 44 -13.00 9.22 0.75
CA ASN A 44 -11.99 9.95 -0.01
C ASN A 44 -12.09 9.62 -1.51
N SER A 45 -12.07 10.65 -2.36
CA SER A 45 -12.19 10.55 -3.83
C SER A 45 -10.84 10.49 -4.56
N SER A 46 -9.72 10.34 -3.84
CA SER A 46 -8.39 10.24 -4.46
C SER A 46 -8.30 9.06 -5.41
N GLN A 47 -7.64 9.25 -6.54
CA GLN A 47 -7.41 8.21 -7.55
C GLN A 47 -6.38 7.19 -7.09
N PHE A 48 -5.46 7.59 -6.21
CA PHE A 48 -4.38 6.76 -5.69
C PHE A 48 -4.35 6.74 -4.18
N ALA A 49 -3.92 5.61 -3.62
CA ALA A 49 -3.56 5.49 -2.21
C ALA A 49 -2.26 4.71 -2.06
N MET A 50 -1.42 5.11 -1.12
CA MET A 50 -0.17 4.42 -0.78
C MET A 50 -0.34 3.64 0.50
N THR A 51 0.10 2.36 0.53
CA THR A 51 -0.02 1.50 1.71
C THR A 51 0.99 1.85 2.80
N ALA A 52 0.66 1.52 4.05
CA ALA A 52 1.57 1.63 5.19
C ALA A 52 2.39 0.34 5.39
N HIS A 53 3.71 0.47 5.64
CA HIS A 53 4.55 -0.65 6.08
C HIS A 53 4.41 -0.90 7.59
N ILE A 54 3.18 -1.13 8.06
CA ILE A 54 2.84 -1.29 9.48
C ILE A 54 2.26 -2.67 9.75
N LEU A 55 2.69 -3.29 10.86
CA LEU A 55 2.15 -4.53 11.37
C LEU A 55 1.01 -4.24 12.36
N TYR A 56 -0.25 -4.42 11.92
CA TYR A 56 -1.42 -4.34 12.79
C TYR A 56 -1.67 -5.71 13.44
N SER A 57 -0.96 -5.99 14.53
CA SER A 57 -0.82 -7.34 15.10
C SER A 57 -2.12 -7.99 15.60
N LYS A 58 -3.17 -7.21 15.87
CA LYS A 58 -4.52 -7.71 16.22
C LYS A 58 -5.39 -8.01 14.99
N ILE A 59 -4.96 -7.61 13.79
CA ILE A 59 -5.67 -7.88 12.54
C ILE A 59 -4.94 -8.94 11.72
N ASP A 60 -3.65 -8.73 11.47
CA ASP A 60 -2.73 -9.70 10.84
C ASP A 60 -1.43 -9.68 11.63
N LYS A 61 -1.13 -10.79 12.32
CA LYS A 61 0.07 -10.89 13.18
C LYS A 61 1.37 -11.16 12.42
N ASN A 62 1.27 -11.55 11.16
CA ASN A 62 2.41 -12.05 10.39
C ASN A 62 2.87 -11.06 9.30
N ASN A 63 1.96 -10.25 8.76
CA ASN A 63 2.23 -9.42 7.59
C ASN A 63 1.96 -7.94 7.88
N VAL A 64 2.86 -7.08 7.43
CA VAL A 64 2.60 -5.63 7.35
C VAL A 64 1.42 -5.36 6.40
N ALA A 65 0.75 -4.21 6.53
CA ALA A 65 -0.44 -3.91 5.74
C ALA A 65 -0.20 -4.07 4.23
N THR A 66 0.97 -3.66 3.72
CA THR A 66 1.36 -3.80 2.32
C THR A 66 1.37 -5.26 1.84
N PHE A 67 1.69 -6.23 2.71
CA PHE A 67 1.73 -7.66 2.38
C PHE A 67 0.50 -8.44 2.85
N SER A 68 -0.44 -7.78 3.52
CA SER A 68 -1.60 -8.44 4.09
C SER A 68 -2.80 -8.41 3.14
N LYS A 69 -3.06 -9.53 2.47
CA LYS A 69 -4.29 -9.71 1.68
C LYS A 69 -5.55 -9.44 2.51
N LYS A 70 -5.52 -9.81 3.81
CA LYS A 70 -6.62 -9.55 4.75
C LYS A 70 -6.85 -8.05 4.94
N ILE A 71 -5.81 -7.27 5.22
CA ILE A 71 -5.92 -5.83 5.41
C ILE A 71 -6.32 -5.15 4.11
N ILE A 72 -5.70 -5.49 2.99
CA ILE A 72 -6.04 -4.88 1.70
C ILE A 72 -7.50 -5.18 1.33
N SER A 73 -7.92 -6.46 1.31
CA SER A 73 -9.27 -6.82 0.86
C SER A 73 -10.36 -6.42 1.86
N GLN A 74 -10.19 -6.71 3.16
CA GLN A 74 -11.24 -6.52 4.16
C GLN A 74 -11.28 -5.09 4.72
N ILE A 75 -10.13 -4.46 4.91
CA ILE A 75 -10.06 -3.12 5.50
C ILE A 75 -10.04 -2.06 4.41
N ILE A 76 -9.03 -2.04 3.55
CA ILE A 76 -8.84 -0.96 2.57
C ILE A 76 -9.97 -0.98 1.53
N ARG A 77 -10.21 -2.13 0.90
CA ARG A 77 -11.20 -2.23 -0.17
C ARG A 77 -12.64 -2.26 0.35
N LYS A 78 -12.93 -3.06 1.40
CA LYS A 78 -14.32 -3.28 1.87
C LYS A 78 -14.76 -2.25 2.91
N LYS A 79 -13.98 -2.01 3.98
CA LYS A 79 -14.41 -1.18 5.12
C LYS A 79 -14.13 0.31 4.94
N ILE A 80 -12.97 0.67 4.41
CA ILE A 80 -12.64 2.05 4.02
C ILE A 80 -13.35 2.40 2.70
N GLY A 81 -13.51 1.43 1.79
CA GLY A 81 -14.20 1.60 0.53
C GLY A 81 -13.32 2.19 -0.58
N PHE A 82 -11.99 2.14 -0.45
CA PHE A 82 -11.09 2.69 -1.45
C PHE A 82 -11.16 1.92 -2.77
N LYS A 83 -11.52 2.62 -3.87
CA LYS A 83 -11.77 2.05 -5.21
C LYS A 83 -10.71 2.43 -6.25
N GLY A 84 -9.71 3.23 -5.86
CA GLY A 84 -8.63 3.69 -6.76
C GLY A 84 -7.47 2.69 -6.86
N ILE A 85 -6.38 3.15 -7.47
CA ILE A 85 -5.13 2.41 -7.60
C ILE A 85 -4.40 2.41 -6.25
N LEU A 86 -4.10 1.22 -5.74
CA LEU A 86 -3.34 1.02 -4.51
C LEU A 86 -1.87 0.79 -4.86
N ILE A 87 -1.01 1.65 -4.37
CA ILE A 87 0.44 1.60 -4.58
C ILE A 87 1.09 1.14 -3.26
N SER A 88 2.11 0.30 -3.31
CA SER A 88 2.93 0.07 -2.11
C SER A 88 3.64 1.37 -1.72
N ASP A 89 4.01 1.52 -0.45
CA ASP A 89 5.12 2.40 -0.10
C ASP A 89 6.43 1.82 -0.66
N ASP A 90 7.55 2.55 -0.57
CA ASP A 90 8.82 2.14 -1.17
C ASP A 90 9.25 0.74 -0.68
N ILE A 91 9.32 -0.20 -1.64
CA ILE A 91 9.66 -1.60 -1.36
C ILE A 91 11.12 -1.81 -0.96
N SER A 92 11.97 -0.78 -1.03
CA SER A 92 13.37 -0.82 -0.57
C SER A 92 13.53 -0.44 0.92
N MET A 93 12.45 -0.01 1.60
CA MET A 93 12.49 0.43 3.00
C MET A 93 12.85 -0.71 3.98
N LYS A 94 13.61 -0.36 5.02
CA LYS A 94 14.05 -1.29 6.07
C LYS A 94 12.90 -1.89 6.91
N ALA A 95 11.70 -1.34 6.83
CA ALA A 95 10.50 -1.92 7.43
C ALA A 95 10.11 -3.27 6.83
N LEU A 96 10.56 -3.57 5.61
CA LEU A 96 10.34 -4.83 4.92
C LEU A 96 11.53 -5.77 5.09
N LYS A 97 11.27 -7.05 5.28
CA LYS A 97 12.26 -8.04 5.70
C LYS A 97 12.73 -9.01 4.60
N TYR A 98 12.17 -8.90 3.39
CA TYR A 98 12.55 -9.76 2.27
C TYR A 98 13.44 -8.98 1.29
N ASP A 99 13.98 -9.68 0.29
CA ASP A 99 14.66 -9.02 -0.80
C ASP A 99 13.69 -8.18 -1.66
N LEU A 100 14.25 -7.34 -2.50
CA LEU A 100 13.50 -6.36 -3.30
C LEU A 100 12.45 -7.01 -4.22
N ILE A 101 12.80 -8.13 -4.86
CA ILE A 101 11.92 -8.84 -5.79
C ILE A 101 10.79 -9.52 -5.01
N GLU A 102 11.11 -10.14 -3.88
CA GLU A 102 10.12 -10.77 -3.02
C GLU A 102 9.16 -9.74 -2.40
N ASN A 103 9.68 -8.58 -1.97
CA ASN A 103 8.86 -7.47 -1.50
C ASN A 103 7.86 -7.01 -2.58
N ALA A 104 8.30 -6.85 -3.83
CA ALA A 104 7.44 -6.49 -4.95
C ALA A 104 6.34 -7.55 -5.19
N LYS A 105 6.72 -8.82 -5.30
CA LYS A 105 5.78 -9.93 -5.51
C LYS A 105 4.77 -10.05 -4.39
N LYS A 106 5.18 -9.95 -3.12
CA LYS A 106 4.28 -10.01 -1.96
C LYS A 106 3.29 -8.85 -1.94
N SER A 107 3.73 -7.63 -2.30
CA SER A 107 2.85 -6.46 -2.39
C SER A 107 1.75 -6.68 -3.43
N LEU A 108 2.11 -7.12 -4.63
CA LEU A 108 1.17 -7.37 -5.73
C LEU A 108 0.22 -8.53 -5.40
N LEU A 109 0.72 -9.64 -4.88
CA LEU A 109 -0.08 -10.80 -4.45
C LEU A 109 -1.05 -10.46 -3.31
N ALA A 110 -0.70 -9.52 -2.45
CA ALA A 110 -1.59 -9.05 -1.39
C ALA A 110 -2.72 -8.16 -1.91
N GLY A 111 -2.58 -7.56 -3.11
CA GLY A 111 -3.61 -6.75 -3.76
C GLY A 111 -3.23 -5.29 -4.01
N CYS A 112 -1.95 -4.91 -3.87
CA CYS A 112 -1.45 -3.67 -4.46
C CYS A 112 -1.53 -3.76 -5.98
N ASN A 113 -1.89 -2.66 -6.63
CA ASN A 113 -1.93 -2.57 -8.10
C ASN A 113 -0.57 -2.24 -8.69
N LEU A 114 0.21 -1.44 -7.98
CA LEU A 114 1.54 -0.99 -8.36
C LEU A 114 2.48 -1.10 -7.16
N VAL A 115 3.77 -1.21 -7.45
CA VAL A 115 4.84 -1.14 -6.46
C VAL A 115 5.69 0.10 -6.69
N LEU A 116 6.14 0.73 -5.62
CA LEU A 116 7.03 1.89 -5.65
C LEU A 116 8.45 1.46 -5.28
N TYR A 117 9.43 1.90 -6.07
CA TYR A 117 10.85 1.71 -5.81
C TYR A 117 11.58 3.05 -5.91
N CYS A 118 12.16 3.53 -4.81
CA CYS A 118 12.75 4.87 -4.71
C CYS A 118 14.30 4.88 -4.62
N ALA A 119 14.97 3.74 -4.44
CA ALA A 119 16.43 3.72 -4.26
C ALA A 119 17.24 4.13 -5.50
N GLY A 120 16.61 4.22 -6.67
CA GLY A 120 17.24 4.78 -7.88
C GLY A 120 18.30 3.91 -8.55
N ASN A 121 18.50 2.66 -8.13
CA ASN A 121 19.47 1.77 -8.75
C ASN A 121 18.91 1.16 -10.04
N TYR A 122 19.52 1.49 -11.18
CA TYR A 122 19.08 1.02 -12.49
C TYR A 122 19.06 -0.53 -12.62
N LYS A 123 20.08 -1.22 -12.12
CA LYS A 123 20.18 -2.69 -12.21
C LYS A 123 19.03 -3.36 -11.44
N ASP A 124 18.66 -2.81 -10.28
CA ASP A 124 17.56 -3.33 -9.47
C ASP A 124 16.20 -2.99 -10.08
N ALA A 125 16.02 -1.79 -10.63
CA ALA A 125 14.83 -1.42 -11.38
C ALA A 125 14.61 -2.35 -12.59
N TYR A 126 15.67 -2.67 -13.33
CA TYR A 126 15.61 -3.60 -14.47
C TYR A 126 15.22 -5.02 -14.04
N LYS A 127 15.79 -5.53 -12.93
CA LYS A 127 15.40 -6.84 -12.37
C LYS A 127 13.92 -6.85 -11.94
N LEU A 128 13.47 -5.76 -11.29
CA LEU A 128 12.07 -5.62 -10.86
C LEU A 128 11.11 -5.68 -12.05
N ILE A 129 11.34 -4.90 -13.11
CA ILE A 129 10.51 -4.89 -14.31
C ILE A 129 10.39 -6.30 -14.92
N LYS A 130 11.46 -7.08 -14.91
CA LYS A 130 11.43 -8.48 -15.42
C LYS A 130 10.74 -9.46 -14.47
N ALA A 131 10.68 -9.17 -13.19
CA ALA A 131 10.18 -10.09 -12.17
C ALA A 131 8.70 -9.88 -11.80
N VAL A 132 8.12 -8.70 -12.11
CA VAL A 132 6.72 -8.38 -11.82
C VAL A 132 5.81 -8.75 -12.98
N PRO A 133 4.52 -9.09 -12.73
CA PRO A 133 3.57 -9.39 -13.78
C PRO A 133 3.20 -8.15 -14.59
N PHE A 134 2.64 -8.36 -15.78
CA PHE A 134 2.01 -7.29 -16.54
C PHE A 134 0.83 -6.68 -15.76
N ILE A 135 0.54 -5.43 -16.07
CA ILE A 135 -0.59 -4.67 -15.50
C ILE A 135 -1.92 -5.40 -15.77
N ASP A 136 -2.75 -5.53 -14.74
CA ASP A 136 -4.06 -6.16 -14.86
C ASP A 136 -5.11 -5.23 -15.49
N LYS A 137 -6.25 -5.80 -15.91
CA LYS A 137 -7.35 -5.07 -16.56
C LYS A 137 -7.93 -3.94 -15.68
N PHE A 138 -8.02 -4.15 -14.36
CA PHE A 138 -8.51 -3.14 -13.44
C PHE A 138 -7.56 -1.95 -13.38
N THR A 139 -6.27 -2.21 -13.20
CA THR A 139 -5.24 -1.18 -13.11
C THR A 139 -5.11 -0.43 -14.43
N ALA A 140 -5.13 -1.13 -15.59
CA ALA A 140 -5.13 -0.51 -16.90
C ALA A 140 -6.34 0.41 -17.13
N LYS A 141 -7.54 -0.02 -16.73
CA LYS A 141 -8.76 0.80 -16.78
C LYS A 141 -8.61 2.05 -15.92
N LYS A 142 -8.17 1.91 -14.66
CA LYS A 142 -8.03 3.02 -13.71
C LYS A 142 -6.97 4.03 -14.13
N THR A 143 -5.84 3.59 -14.69
CA THR A 143 -4.84 4.50 -15.25
C THR A 143 -5.38 5.26 -16.47
N SER A 144 -6.14 4.61 -17.34
CA SER A 144 -6.80 5.26 -18.47
C SER A 144 -7.83 6.31 -18.02
N GLU A 145 -8.64 6.00 -16.99
CA GLU A 145 -9.57 6.96 -16.38
C GLU A 145 -8.82 8.18 -15.82
N PHE A 146 -7.69 7.95 -15.17
CA PHE A 146 -6.85 9.03 -14.63
C PHE A 146 -6.24 9.92 -15.72
N TYR A 147 -5.74 9.36 -16.82
CA TYR A 147 -5.26 10.15 -17.95
C TYR A 147 -6.36 11.03 -18.56
N LYS A 148 -7.61 10.53 -18.65
CA LYS A 148 -8.74 11.35 -19.08
C LYS A 148 -9.07 12.49 -18.10
N PHE A 149 -8.91 12.24 -16.79
CA PHE A 149 -9.10 13.25 -15.76
C PHE A 149 -8.06 14.38 -15.85
N LEU A 150 -6.82 14.10 -16.23
CA LEU A 150 -5.75 15.11 -16.35
C LEU A 150 -5.97 16.08 -17.52
N ARG A 151 -6.61 15.61 -18.58
CA ARG A 151 -7.02 16.44 -19.73
C ARG A 151 -8.24 17.29 -19.39
#